data_6a30f9fdc0c6ddd7c982498cca440776
#
_entry.id   6a30f9fdc0c6ddd7c982498cca440776
#
_cell.length_a   1.000
_cell.length_b   1.000
_cell.length_c   1.000
_cell.angle_alpha   90.00
_cell.angle_beta   90.00
_cell.angle_gamma   90.00
#
_symmetry.space_group_name_H-M   'P 1'
#
loop_
_entity.id
_entity.type
_entity.pdbx_description
1 polymer ?
#
loop_
_entity_poly.entity_id
_entity_poly.type
_entity_poly.pdbx_seq_one_letter_code
_entity_poly.pdbx_strand_id
1 'polypeptide(L)'
;MFVCKKRMREREAMRAKNLLNAAIPMALAVAVVAGCGAKNGGSESSATAKSASVTTSSKSSENTPSSGAVSTASFPITMKHAYGETVINAKPERVVTLDWNNADAVLALGIVPVGTARANWGPVTDKGLLPWTEEKFKELGTDNPNVFNDLEGYDYEAVAAAKPDIIVAPYSGMDEKAYKRLSEIAPTLPFKETAWKTTWREQTVEAAEALGLTAEGEKLVADTDAFIKENFAKYPKLANKSVAICYINAADLSSFSVYRTADPRGAYLTDLGFTFPEKVEALATDKNAFYVQISSELAVDALSDTDIIITYGDDKTVAALQKDAIFSKIPAVKEGRVVVLDSNGNLAAACNPSVLSIKAELVNYLEAINAVVK
;
A
#
# COMPACT_ATOMS: atom_id res chain seq x y z
N MET A 1 -7.17 -9.58 15.45
CA MET A 1 -6.16 -9.36 16.52
C MET A 1 -5.15 -10.49 16.63
N PHE A 2 -5.56 -11.75 16.69
CA PHE A 2 -4.63 -12.90 16.78
C PHE A 2 -3.76 -13.11 15.54
N VAL A 3 -4.28 -12.93 14.34
CA VAL A 3 -3.56 -13.14 13.07
C VAL A 3 -2.49 -12.07 12.84
N CYS A 4 -2.76 -10.81 13.16
CA CYS A 4 -1.77 -9.73 13.05
C CYS A 4 -0.63 -9.91 14.07
N LYS A 5 -0.93 -10.29 15.32
CA LYS A 5 0.09 -10.63 16.34
C LYS A 5 0.92 -11.86 15.94
N LYS A 6 0.31 -12.89 15.35
CA LYS A 6 1.02 -14.08 14.91
C LYS A 6 1.97 -13.75 13.76
N ARG A 7 1.53 -12.99 12.75
CA ARG A 7 2.38 -12.55 11.62
C ARG A 7 3.50 -11.59 12.05
N MET A 8 3.25 -10.68 13.00
CA MET A 8 4.32 -9.84 13.56
C MET A 8 5.36 -10.69 14.30
N ARG A 9 4.96 -11.63 15.17
CA ARG A 9 5.86 -12.54 15.86
C ARG A 9 6.62 -13.48 14.93
N GLU A 10 5.99 -13.96 13.87
CA GLU A 10 6.64 -14.82 12.87
C GLU A 10 7.66 -14.03 12.03
N ARG A 11 7.41 -12.74 11.73
CA ARG A 11 8.38 -11.84 11.09
C ARG A 11 9.56 -11.51 11.99
N GLU A 12 9.34 -11.29 13.28
CA GLU A 12 10.40 -11.10 14.27
C GLU A 12 11.23 -12.38 14.43
N ALA A 13 10.60 -13.56 14.46
CA ALA A 13 11.27 -14.84 14.53
C ALA A 13 12.06 -15.17 13.26
N MET A 14 11.59 -14.78 12.07
CA MET A 14 12.35 -14.91 10.82
C MET A 14 13.54 -13.94 10.76
N ARG A 15 13.38 -12.69 11.23
CA ARG A 15 14.50 -11.74 11.33
C ARG A 15 15.55 -12.22 12.34
N ALA A 16 15.14 -12.77 13.48
CA ALA A 16 16.06 -13.34 14.46
C ALA A 16 16.81 -14.56 13.90
N LYS A 17 16.16 -15.44 13.14
CA LYS A 17 16.80 -16.58 12.45
C LYS A 17 17.79 -16.14 11.38
N ASN A 18 17.49 -15.10 10.63
CA ASN A 18 18.42 -14.58 9.61
C ASN A 18 19.61 -13.86 10.22
N LEU A 19 19.49 -13.26 11.40
CA LEU A 19 20.62 -12.69 12.15
C LEU A 19 21.50 -13.76 12.80
N LEU A 20 20.94 -14.92 13.18
CA LEU A 20 21.73 -16.03 13.73
C LEU A 20 22.51 -16.79 12.64
N ASN A 21 22.04 -16.81 11.40
CA ASN A 21 22.75 -17.46 10.29
C ASN A 21 23.87 -16.61 9.67
N ALA A 22 24.02 -15.36 10.06
CA ALA A 22 25.09 -14.47 9.63
C ALA A 22 26.37 -14.54 10.48
N ALA A 23 26.40 -15.41 11.50
CA ALA A 23 27.54 -15.58 12.41
C ALA A 23 28.04 -17.03 12.41
N ILE A 24 28.75 -17.45 11.35
CA ILE A 24 29.60 -18.65 11.33
C ILE A 24 30.93 -18.29 10.63
N PRO A 25 32.05 -18.77 11.15
CA PRO A 25 33.33 -18.09 11.09
C PRO A 25 34.17 -18.43 9.87
N MET A 26 34.98 -17.45 9.50
CA MET A 26 36.11 -17.57 8.58
C MET A 26 37.19 -18.47 9.20
N ALA A 27 37.36 -19.68 8.70
CA ALA A 27 38.51 -20.50 8.96
C ALA A 27 39.37 -20.62 7.70
N LEU A 28 40.63 -20.24 7.86
CA LEU A 28 41.74 -20.28 6.90
C LEU A 28 41.89 -21.63 6.15
N ALA A 29 42.13 -21.59 4.86
CA ALA A 29 43.03 -22.51 4.22
C ALA A 29 43.77 -21.82 3.05
N VAL A 30 45.05 -21.61 3.26
CA VAL A 30 46.03 -21.24 2.26
C VAL A 30 46.43 -22.45 1.45
N ALA A 31 46.35 -22.37 0.13
CA ALA A 31 47.10 -23.24 -0.76
C ALA A 31 47.50 -22.50 -2.00
N VAL A 32 48.78 -22.28 -2.09
CA VAL A 32 49.56 -21.77 -3.22
C VAL A 32 49.72 -22.88 -4.23
N VAL A 33 49.48 -22.63 -5.52
CA VAL A 33 50.29 -23.21 -6.61
C VAL A 33 50.23 -22.26 -7.83
N ALA A 34 51.41 -21.91 -8.29
CA ALA A 34 51.74 -21.14 -9.48
C ALA A 34 51.60 -21.98 -10.77
N GLY A 35 51.36 -21.32 -11.90
CA GLY A 35 51.47 -21.96 -13.22
C GLY A 35 51.13 -21.02 -14.38
N CYS A 36 52.19 -20.54 -14.98
CA CYS A 36 52.42 -19.80 -16.20
C CYS A 36 51.58 -20.16 -17.45
N GLY A 37 51.43 -19.12 -18.33
CA GLY A 37 51.63 -19.31 -19.78
C GLY A 37 50.54 -18.68 -20.65
N ALA A 38 50.79 -17.50 -21.12
CA ALA A 38 51.19 -17.02 -22.44
C ALA A 38 50.09 -16.90 -23.53
N LYS A 39 49.83 -15.61 -23.86
CA LYS A 39 49.95 -14.91 -25.16
C LYS A 39 49.07 -15.22 -26.37
N ASN A 40 48.60 -14.11 -26.89
CA ASN A 40 48.38 -13.67 -28.29
C ASN A 40 46.90 -13.74 -28.73
N GLY A 41 46.32 -12.73 -29.34
CA GLY A 41 46.75 -11.53 -30.05
C GLY A 41 45.65 -11.13 -31.01
N GLY A 42 45.37 -9.84 -31.07
CA GLY A 42 45.07 -9.07 -32.26
C GLY A 42 43.76 -9.33 -33.01
N SER A 43 42.97 -8.43 -33.38
CA SER A 43 43.18 -7.26 -34.22
C SER A 43 41.83 -6.58 -34.51
N GLU A 44 41.89 -5.29 -34.63
CA GLU A 44 40.88 -4.34 -35.07
C GLU A 44 40.14 -4.69 -36.35
N SER A 45 38.91 -4.20 -36.50
CA SER A 45 38.56 -3.40 -37.68
C SER A 45 37.28 -2.57 -37.51
N SER A 46 37.46 -1.29 -37.70
CA SER A 46 36.43 -0.27 -37.88
C SER A 46 35.72 -0.41 -39.22
N ALA A 47 34.45 -0.03 -39.31
CA ALA A 47 33.91 0.60 -40.51
C ALA A 47 32.69 1.48 -40.21
N THR A 48 32.89 2.73 -40.49
CA THR A 48 31.99 3.87 -40.53
C THR A 48 31.23 3.88 -41.90
N ALA A 49 29.98 4.27 -41.92
CA ALA A 49 29.35 5.09 -43.02
C ALA A 49 27.87 5.33 -42.74
N LYS A 50 27.49 6.52 -42.47
CA LYS A 50 26.98 7.67 -43.24
C LYS A 50 25.49 7.65 -43.49
N SER A 51 24.83 8.53 -42.81
CA SER A 51 23.84 9.56 -43.16
C SER A 51 23.20 9.55 -44.56
N ALA A 52 21.84 9.63 -44.57
CA ALA A 52 21.12 10.45 -45.52
C ALA A 52 19.76 10.90 -44.96
N SER A 53 19.69 12.21 -44.75
CA SER A 53 18.46 12.98 -44.53
C SER A 53 17.70 13.20 -45.83
N VAL A 54 16.37 13.09 -45.77
CA VAL A 54 15.49 13.76 -46.77
C VAL A 54 14.35 14.44 -46.03
N THR A 55 14.33 15.75 -46.20
CA THR A 55 13.30 16.71 -45.80
C THR A 55 12.30 16.84 -46.96
N THR A 56 10.99 16.91 -46.72
CA THR A 56 10.04 17.81 -47.42
C THR A 56 8.65 17.74 -46.76
N SER A 57 8.27 18.79 -46.06
CA SER A 57 7.30 19.87 -46.31
C SER A 57 5.81 19.51 -46.40
N SER A 58 5.14 19.98 -45.35
CA SER A 58 3.88 20.78 -45.27
C SER A 58 2.71 20.51 -46.19
N LYS A 59 1.52 20.26 -45.60
CA LYS A 59 0.34 21.13 -45.82
C LYS A 59 -0.71 20.96 -44.70
N SER A 60 -1.16 22.09 -44.23
CA SER A 60 -2.28 22.33 -43.33
C SER A 60 -3.61 21.96 -43.96
N SER A 61 -4.57 21.46 -43.17
CA SER A 61 -5.98 21.89 -43.21
C SER A 61 -6.83 21.26 -42.10
N GLU A 62 -7.49 22.14 -41.43
CA GLU A 62 -8.86 22.15 -40.93
C GLU A 62 -9.25 21.36 -39.67
N ASN A 63 -9.67 22.20 -38.72
CA ASN A 63 -10.40 21.90 -37.50
C ASN A 63 -11.69 21.11 -37.73
N THR A 64 -11.80 19.98 -37.03
CA THR A 64 -13.10 19.42 -36.65
C THR A 64 -13.00 19.10 -35.15
N PRO A 65 -14.01 19.40 -34.30
CA PRO A 65 -13.93 19.13 -32.89
C PRO A 65 -13.93 17.61 -32.67
N SER A 66 -12.80 17.10 -32.19
CA SER A 66 -12.62 15.70 -31.87
C SER A 66 -13.41 15.37 -30.60
N SER A 67 -14.44 14.60 -30.74
CA SER A 67 -15.01 13.69 -29.74
C SER A 67 -13.86 13.00 -28.99
N GLY A 68 -13.96 12.93 -27.65
CA GLY A 68 -12.92 12.45 -26.76
C GLY A 68 -12.23 11.19 -27.30
N ALA A 69 -10.94 11.33 -27.55
CA ALA A 69 -10.09 10.21 -27.90
C ALA A 69 -9.99 9.29 -26.69
N VAL A 70 -10.70 8.17 -26.72
CA VAL A 70 -10.41 7.02 -25.87
C VAL A 70 -8.99 6.59 -26.26
N SER A 71 -8.02 6.85 -25.38
CA SER A 71 -6.66 6.36 -25.55
C SER A 71 -6.71 4.84 -25.47
N THR A 72 -6.72 4.18 -26.62
CA THR A 72 -6.60 2.71 -26.66
C THR A 72 -5.17 2.36 -26.30
N ALA A 73 -4.96 1.81 -25.10
CA ALA A 73 -3.67 1.30 -24.70
C ALA A 73 -3.15 0.30 -25.74
N SER A 74 -1.87 0.43 -26.07
CA SER A 74 -1.19 -0.48 -26.99
C SER A 74 -0.61 -1.65 -26.22
N PHE A 75 -1.04 -2.86 -26.49
CA PHE A 75 -0.43 -4.09 -25.97
C PHE A 75 0.66 -4.59 -26.91
N PRO A 76 1.74 -5.26 -26.42
CA PRO A 76 1.94 -5.65 -25.03
C PRO A 76 2.32 -4.48 -24.10
N ILE A 77 1.92 -4.57 -22.83
CA ILE A 77 2.35 -3.68 -21.75
C ILE A 77 3.39 -4.45 -20.91
N THR A 78 4.51 -3.80 -20.58
CA THR A 78 5.55 -4.37 -19.70
C THR A 78 5.63 -3.55 -18.44
N MET A 79 5.34 -4.17 -17.29
CA MET A 79 5.38 -3.54 -15.97
C MET A 79 6.53 -4.07 -15.13
N LYS A 80 7.36 -3.17 -14.60
CA LYS A 80 8.49 -3.50 -13.71
C LYS A 80 8.01 -3.55 -12.26
N HIS A 81 8.54 -4.54 -11.51
CA HIS A 81 8.19 -4.76 -10.10
C HIS A 81 9.36 -5.41 -9.34
N ALA A 82 9.20 -5.64 -8.05
CA ALA A 82 10.26 -6.14 -7.15
C ALA A 82 10.93 -7.46 -7.61
N TYR A 83 10.25 -8.28 -8.40
CA TYR A 83 10.73 -9.59 -8.86
C TYR A 83 11.11 -9.64 -10.35
N GLY A 84 11.22 -8.47 -10.99
CA GLY A 84 11.56 -8.36 -12.41
C GLY A 84 10.52 -7.58 -13.20
N GLU A 85 9.91 -8.22 -14.20
CA GLU A 85 8.89 -7.59 -15.04
C GLU A 85 7.78 -8.59 -15.39
N THR A 86 6.57 -8.06 -15.59
CA THR A 86 5.41 -8.79 -16.08
C THR A 86 5.01 -8.23 -17.43
N VAL A 87 4.89 -9.09 -18.44
CA VAL A 87 4.44 -8.74 -19.79
C VAL A 87 2.97 -9.14 -19.96
N ILE A 88 2.13 -8.17 -20.28
CA ILE A 88 0.70 -8.31 -20.50
C ILE A 88 0.47 -8.20 -22.02
N ASN A 89 0.23 -9.33 -22.68
CA ASN A 89 0.24 -9.41 -24.14
C ASN A 89 -1.03 -8.87 -24.82
N ALA A 90 -2.15 -8.86 -24.12
CA ALA A 90 -3.45 -8.39 -24.61
C ALA A 90 -4.24 -7.78 -23.47
N LYS A 91 -5.30 -7.03 -23.79
CA LYS A 91 -6.20 -6.45 -22.78
C LYS A 91 -6.80 -7.55 -21.92
N PRO A 92 -6.62 -7.50 -20.58
CA PRO A 92 -7.19 -8.49 -19.68
C PRO A 92 -8.72 -8.45 -19.67
N GLU A 93 -9.33 -9.64 -19.63
CA GLU A 93 -10.78 -9.84 -19.51
C GLU A 93 -11.16 -10.57 -18.23
N ARG A 94 -10.22 -11.30 -17.62
CA ARG A 94 -10.43 -12.17 -16.46
C ARG A 94 -9.43 -11.83 -15.36
N VAL A 95 -9.75 -10.78 -14.61
CA VAL A 95 -8.88 -10.24 -13.57
C VAL A 95 -9.09 -10.99 -12.25
N VAL A 96 -8.03 -11.45 -11.62
CA VAL A 96 -8.01 -11.86 -10.21
C VAL A 96 -7.28 -10.79 -9.41
N THR A 97 -7.81 -10.46 -8.22
CA THR A 97 -7.17 -9.54 -7.27
C THR A 97 -6.82 -10.27 -5.99
N LEU A 98 -5.61 -10.09 -5.49
CA LEU A 98 -5.12 -10.72 -4.27
C LEU A 98 -4.65 -9.68 -3.26
N ASP A 99 -4.53 -10.08 -1.99
CA ASP A 99 -4.14 -9.22 -0.88
C ASP A 99 -5.10 -8.04 -0.60
N TRP A 100 -4.63 -7.05 0.17
CA TRP A 100 -5.48 -6.01 0.75
C TRP A 100 -5.87 -4.94 -0.28
N ASN A 101 -7.17 -4.64 -0.37
CA ASN A 101 -7.76 -3.54 -1.14
C ASN A 101 -7.49 -3.52 -2.67
N ASN A 102 -6.82 -4.54 -3.25
CA ASN A 102 -6.55 -4.53 -4.70
C ASN A 102 -7.83 -4.67 -5.54
N ALA A 103 -8.87 -5.30 -5.01
CA ALA A 103 -10.18 -5.34 -5.65
C ALA A 103 -10.78 -3.94 -5.82
N ASP A 104 -10.56 -3.04 -4.87
CA ASP A 104 -11.16 -1.71 -4.85
C ASP A 104 -10.74 -0.86 -6.06
N ALA A 105 -9.44 -0.92 -6.44
CA ALA A 105 -8.94 -0.22 -7.62
C ALA A 105 -9.58 -0.75 -8.91
N VAL A 106 -9.66 -2.07 -9.07
CA VAL A 106 -10.22 -2.74 -10.24
C VAL A 106 -11.72 -2.47 -10.36
N LEU A 107 -12.46 -2.57 -9.25
CA LEU A 107 -13.90 -2.29 -9.20
C LEU A 107 -14.20 -0.81 -9.48
N ALA A 108 -13.38 0.11 -8.97
CA ALA A 108 -13.55 1.54 -9.22
C ALA A 108 -13.36 1.90 -10.70
N LEU A 109 -12.56 1.12 -11.44
CA LEU A 109 -12.42 1.21 -12.90
C LEU A 109 -13.58 0.54 -13.67
N GLY A 110 -14.59 0.01 -12.96
CA GLY A 110 -15.77 -0.61 -13.56
C GLY A 110 -15.57 -2.06 -13.99
N ILE A 111 -14.48 -2.71 -13.58
CA ILE A 111 -14.20 -4.11 -13.90
C ILE A 111 -14.53 -4.99 -12.68
N VAL A 112 -15.30 -6.06 -12.91
CA VAL A 112 -15.62 -7.06 -11.89
C VAL A 112 -14.57 -8.17 -11.94
N PRO A 113 -13.76 -8.35 -10.87
CA PRO A 113 -12.82 -9.47 -10.82
C PRO A 113 -13.53 -10.82 -10.88
N VAL A 114 -12.94 -11.80 -11.59
CA VAL A 114 -13.42 -13.19 -11.61
C VAL A 114 -13.11 -13.95 -10.32
N GLY A 115 -12.30 -13.35 -9.45
CA GLY A 115 -11.99 -13.81 -8.10
C GLY A 115 -11.20 -12.77 -7.34
N THR A 116 -11.39 -12.70 -6.03
CA THR A 116 -10.75 -11.72 -5.16
C THR A 116 -10.36 -12.32 -3.80
N ALA A 117 -9.35 -11.75 -3.16
CA ALA A 117 -8.95 -12.09 -1.81
C ALA A 117 -10.04 -11.78 -0.78
N ARG A 118 -10.11 -12.59 0.27
CA ARG A 118 -10.93 -12.32 1.44
C ARG A 118 -10.33 -11.19 2.28
N ALA A 119 -11.15 -10.25 2.73
CA ALA A 119 -10.74 -9.29 3.73
C ALA A 119 -10.38 -10.02 5.05
N ASN A 120 -9.23 -9.67 5.61
CA ASN A 120 -8.67 -10.34 6.79
C ASN A 120 -8.69 -9.46 8.06
N TRP A 121 -9.28 -8.27 7.98
CA TRP A 121 -9.40 -7.33 9.09
C TRP A 121 -10.52 -6.30 8.84
N GLY A 122 -11.03 -5.68 9.92
CA GLY A 122 -12.10 -4.69 9.87
C GLY A 122 -13.49 -5.30 9.87
N PRO A 123 -14.51 -4.57 9.42
CA PRO A 123 -15.91 -4.97 9.40
C PRO A 123 -16.20 -5.90 8.22
N VAL A 124 -15.57 -7.09 8.25
CA VAL A 124 -15.72 -8.08 7.18
C VAL A 124 -17.16 -8.58 7.12
N THR A 125 -17.81 -8.44 5.97
CA THR A 125 -19.16 -8.92 5.73
C THR A 125 -19.23 -10.46 5.66
N ASP A 126 -20.44 -11.02 5.65
CA ASP A 126 -20.65 -12.46 5.51
C ASP A 126 -20.06 -13.03 4.21
N LYS A 127 -19.91 -12.18 3.19
CA LYS A 127 -19.28 -12.56 1.92
C LYS A 127 -17.74 -12.48 1.94
N GLY A 128 -17.16 -12.05 3.06
CA GLY A 128 -15.72 -11.96 3.20
C GLY A 128 -15.10 -10.70 2.62
N LEU A 129 -15.87 -9.66 2.40
CA LEU A 129 -15.46 -8.39 1.83
C LEU A 129 -15.58 -7.25 2.84
N LEU A 130 -14.93 -6.11 2.56
CA LEU A 130 -15.24 -4.87 3.26
C LEU A 130 -16.56 -4.28 2.71
N PRO A 131 -17.31 -3.51 3.52
CA PRO A 131 -18.64 -3.02 3.13
C PRO A 131 -18.64 -2.26 1.80
N TRP A 132 -17.70 -1.34 1.60
CA TRP A 132 -17.60 -0.56 0.35
C TRP A 132 -17.23 -1.40 -0.86
N THR A 133 -16.43 -2.45 -0.66
CA THR A 133 -16.05 -3.39 -1.72
C THR A 133 -17.26 -4.22 -2.12
N GLU A 134 -18.03 -4.74 -1.14
CA GLU A 134 -19.27 -5.48 -1.41
C GLU A 134 -20.34 -4.62 -2.10
N GLU A 135 -20.51 -3.37 -1.65
CA GLU A 135 -21.42 -2.42 -2.27
C GLU A 135 -21.06 -2.18 -3.73
N LYS A 136 -19.75 -1.99 -4.02
CA LYS A 136 -19.30 -1.77 -5.39
C LYS A 136 -19.47 -2.99 -6.30
N PHE A 137 -19.31 -4.21 -5.80
CA PHE A 137 -19.68 -5.41 -6.53
C PHE A 137 -21.18 -5.42 -6.90
N LYS A 138 -22.06 -5.05 -5.95
CA LYS A 138 -23.51 -4.96 -6.19
C LYS A 138 -23.85 -3.90 -7.23
N GLU A 139 -23.24 -2.71 -7.14
CA GLU A 139 -23.42 -1.63 -8.13
C GLU A 139 -23.06 -2.10 -9.55
N LEU A 140 -22.04 -2.96 -9.68
CA LEU A 140 -21.59 -3.55 -10.93
C LEU A 140 -22.38 -4.83 -11.32
N GLY A 141 -23.48 -5.13 -10.62
CA GLY A 141 -24.38 -6.25 -10.95
C GLY A 141 -23.91 -7.61 -10.45
N THR A 142 -23.01 -7.66 -9.45
CA THR A 142 -22.50 -8.92 -8.90
C THR A 142 -22.86 -9.07 -7.43
N ASP A 143 -23.91 -9.85 -7.14
CA ASP A 143 -24.36 -10.09 -5.76
C ASP A 143 -23.53 -11.14 -5.02
N ASN A 144 -22.93 -12.09 -5.72
CA ASN A 144 -22.16 -13.20 -5.15
C ASN A 144 -20.79 -13.30 -5.80
N PRO A 145 -19.83 -12.43 -5.43
CA PRO A 145 -18.48 -12.48 -5.97
C PRO A 145 -17.76 -13.75 -5.51
N ASN A 146 -16.81 -14.22 -6.33
CA ASN A 146 -15.93 -15.33 -6.00
C ASN A 146 -14.83 -14.82 -5.05
N VAL A 147 -14.94 -15.12 -3.76
CA VAL A 147 -13.99 -14.69 -2.72
C VAL A 147 -13.17 -15.89 -2.25
N PHE A 148 -11.85 -15.79 -2.41
CA PHE A 148 -10.92 -16.86 -2.03
C PHE A 148 -10.74 -16.94 -0.51
N ASN A 149 -10.58 -18.16 0.00
CA ASN A 149 -10.25 -18.36 1.41
C ASN A 149 -8.73 -18.40 1.61
N ASP A 150 -8.09 -17.24 1.51
CA ASP A 150 -6.63 -17.07 1.51
C ASP A 150 -6.05 -16.54 2.84
N LEU A 151 -6.79 -16.69 3.95
CA LEU A 151 -6.38 -16.18 5.27
C LEU A 151 -5.07 -16.79 5.80
N GLU A 152 -4.74 -18.02 5.41
CA GLU A 152 -3.52 -18.72 5.81
C GLU A 152 -2.44 -18.76 4.70
N GLY A 153 -2.70 -18.11 3.58
CA GLY A 153 -1.85 -18.06 2.38
C GLY A 153 -2.70 -18.12 1.12
N TYR A 154 -2.07 -17.95 -0.03
CA TYR A 154 -2.80 -17.96 -1.31
C TYR A 154 -3.39 -19.32 -1.63
N ASP A 155 -4.68 -19.34 -1.96
CA ASP A 155 -5.37 -20.52 -2.49
C ASP A 155 -5.11 -20.65 -4.01
N TYR A 156 -3.96 -21.21 -4.35
CA TYR A 156 -3.52 -21.35 -5.75
C TYR A 156 -4.48 -22.16 -6.61
N GLU A 157 -5.19 -23.14 -6.00
CA GLU A 157 -6.15 -23.98 -6.72
C GLU A 157 -7.41 -23.17 -7.07
N ALA A 158 -7.93 -22.39 -6.11
CA ALA A 158 -9.06 -21.50 -6.36
C ALA A 158 -8.71 -20.39 -7.38
N VAL A 159 -7.51 -19.82 -7.30
CA VAL A 159 -7.00 -18.85 -8.28
C VAL A 159 -6.93 -19.48 -9.67
N ALA A 160 -6.34 -20.66 -9.81
CA ALA A 160 -6.25 -21.36 -11.10
C ALA A 160 -7.65 -21.76 -11.64
N ALA A 161 -8.57 -22.19 -10.77
CA ALA A 161 -9.94 -22.53 -11.13
C ALA A 161 -10.72 -21.32 -11.67
N ALA A 162 -10.40 -20.10 -11.20
CA ALA A 162 -10.97 -18.85 -11.71
C ALA A 162 -10.48 -18.52 -13.15
N LYS A 163 -9.45 -19.20 -13.65
CA LYS A 163 -8.86 -19.03 -15.00
C LYS A 163 -8.59 -17.57 -15.34
N PRO A 164 -7.77 -16.87 -14.52
CA PRO A 164 -7.42 -15.48 -14.81
C PRO A 164 -6.53 -15.38 -16.04
N ASP A 165 -6.57 -14.23 -16.72
CA ASP A 165 -5.58 -13.81 -17.69
C ASP A 165 -4.61 -12.75 -17.11
N ILE A 166 -4.91 -12.24 -15.90
CA ILE A 166 -4.02 -11.43 -15.08
C ILE A 166 -4.35 -11.58 -13.59
N ILE A 167 -3.31 -11.49 -12.76
CA ILE A 167 -3.40 -11.41 -11.29
C ILE A 167 -2.84 -10.05 -10.86
N VAL A 168 -3.67 -9.21 -10.22
CA VAL A 168 -3.35 -7.85 -9.81
C VAL A 168 -3.22 -7.77 -8.29
N ALA A 169 -2.01 -7.47 -7.81
CA ALA A 169 -1.69 -7.36 -6.38
C ALA A 169 -0.59 -6.32 -6.08
N PRO A 170 -0.68 -5.07 -6.59
CA PRO A 170 0.35 -4.04 -6.37
C PRO A 170 0.51 -3.64 -4.91
N TYR A 171 -0.52 -3.73 -4.10
CA TYR A 171 -0.41 -3.58 -2.64
C TYR A 171 -0.48 -4.95 -1.97
N SER A 172 0.66 -5.58 -1.83
CA SER A 172 0.76 -6.96 -1.33
C SER A 172 1.99 -7.21 -0.46
N GLY A 173 1.95 -8.33 0.26
CA GLY A 173 3.10 -8.91 0.95
C GLY A 173 3.61 -10.16 0.26
N MET A 174 3.32 -10.32 -1.01
CA MET A 174 3.73 -11.45 -1.83
C MET A 174 5.24 -11.66 -1.75
N ASP A 175 5.71 -12.87 -1.44
CA ASP A 175 7.11 -13.20 -1.54
C ASP A 175 7.46 -13.74 -2.94
N GLU A 176 8.75 -13.83 -3.25
CA GLU A 176 9.21 -14.26 -4.57
C GLU A 176 8.73 -15.69 -4.93
N LYS A 177 8.58 -16.56 -3.93
CA LYS A 177 8.09 -17.93 -4.14
C LYS A 177 6.62 -17.93 -4.54
N ALA A 178 5.82 -17.13 -3.86
CA ALA A 178 4.39 -16.95 -4.19
C ALA A 178 4.23 -16.30 -5.57
N TYR A 179 5.02 -15.25 -5.87
CA TYR A 179 5.04 -14.61 -7.18
C TYR A 179 5.30 -15.62 -8.31
N LYS A 180 6.37 -16.43 -8.19
CA LYS A 180 6.70 -17.45 -9.19
C LYS A 180 5.55 -18.44 -9.41
N ARG A 181 4.94 -18.91 -8.32
CA ARG A 181 3.84 -19.88 -8.40
C ARG A 181 2.56 -19.28 -8.97
N LEU A 182 2.23 -18.03 -8.66
CA LEU A 182 1.09 -17.33 -9.26
C LEU A 182 1.34 -17.04 -10.74
N SER A 183 2.58 -16.70 -11.11
CA SER A 183 2.97 -16.45 -12.50
C SER A 183 2.93 -17.69 -13.40
N GLU A 184 2.92 -18.90 -12.82
CA GLU A 184 2.64 -20.14 -13.56
C GLU A 184 1.14 -20.25 -13.93
N ILE A 185 0.25 -19.53 -13.24
CA ILE A 185 -1.19 -19.50 -13.52
C ILE A 185 -1.54 -18.41 -14.53
N ALA A 186 -1.08 -17.18 -14.29
CA ALA A 186 -1.31 -16.03 -15.17
C ALA A 186 -0.25 -14.94 -14.92
N PRO A 187 -0.04 -14.00 -15.87
CA PRO A 187 0.76 -12.81 -15.62
C PRO A 187 0.37 -12.16 -14.30
N THR A 188 1.35 -11.97 -13.40
CA THR A 188 1.10 -11.51 -12.03
C THR A 188 1.79 -10.18 -11.79
N LEU A 189 1.05 -9.16 -11.36
CA LEU A 189 1.55 -7.84 -10.96
C LEU A 189 1.65 -7.76 -9.43
N PRO A 190 2.83 -7.96 -8.83
CA PRO A 190 3.09 -7.74 -7.41
C PRO A 190 3.43 -6.26 -7.15
N PHE A 191 3.82 -5.92 -5.93
CA PHE A 191 4.28 -4.59 -5.55
C PHE A 191 5.56 -4.18 -6.31
N LYS A 192 5.71 -2.86 -6.54
CA LYS A 192 6.78 -2.31 -7.37
C LYS A 192 8.18 -2.42 -6.74
N GLU A 193 8.35 -2.01 -5.48
CA GLU A 193 9.65 -1.95 -4.81
C GLU A 193 9.67 -2.68 -3.46
N THR A 194 8.75 -2.37 -2.58
CA THR A 194 8.72 -2.85 -1.20
C THR A 194 7.32 -3.34 -0.85
N ALA A 195 7.25 -4.55 -0.30
CA ALA A 195 6.00 -5.14 0.19
C ALA A 195 5.25 -4.18 1.13
N TRP A 196 3.94 -3.99 0.90
CA TRP A 196 3.05 -3.16 1.71
C TRP A 196 3.34 -1.66 1.73
N LYS A 197 4.09 -1.15 0.74
CA LYS A 197 4.47 0.28 0.66
C LYS A 197 3.73 1.04 -0.43
N THR A 198 3.09 0.36 -1.35
CA THR A 198 2.32 0.95 -2.45
C THR A 198 1.20 1.84 -1.87
N THR A 199 1.16 3.09 -2.25
CA THR A 199 0.10 4.03 -1.85
C THR A 199 -1.20 3.73 -2.60
N TRP A 200 -2.34 4.26 -2.12
CA TRP A 200 -3.62 4.08 -2.80
C TRP A 200 -3.62 4.65 -4.24
N ARG A 201 -2.83 5.72 -4.48
CA ARG A 201 -2.66 6.30 -5.82
C ARG A 201 -1.90 5.37 -6.74
N GLU A 202 -0.75 4.88 -6.28
CA GLU A 202 0.06 3.92 -7.03
C GLU A 202 -0.71 2.64 -7.30
N GLN A 203 -1.42 2.11 -6.30
CA GLN A 203 -2.28 0.93 -6.43
C GLN A 203 -3.32 1.12 -7.54
N THR A 204 -3.96 2.30 -7.57
CA THR A 204 -4.99 2.63 -8.57
C THR A 204 -4.39 2.76 -9.97
N VAL A 205 -3.26 3.49 -10.11
CA VAL A 205 -2.60 3.71 -11.40
C VAL A 205 -1.99 2.42 -11.93
N GLU A 206 -1.29 1.64 -11.11
CA GLU A 206 -0.68 0.37 -11.51
C GLU A 206 -1.74 -0.66 -11.92
N ALA A 207 -2.86 -0.76 -11.19
CA ALA A 207 -3.98 -1.60 -11.60
C ALA A 207 -4.58 -1.13 -12.95
N ALA A 208 -4.76 0.17 -13.13
CA ALA A 208 -5.28 0.73 -14.36
C ALA A 208 -4.33 0.52 -15.56
N GLU A 209 -3.02 0.72 -15.36
CA GLU A 209 -2.00 0.47 -16.40
C GLU A 209 -2.03 -0.99 -16.84
N ALA A 210 -2.06 -1.93 -15.88
CA ALA A 210 -2.14 -3.36 -16.17
C ALA A 210 -3.39 -3.75 -16.98
N LEU A 211 -4.48 -3.01 -16.82
CA LEU A 211 -5.75 -3.23 -17.50
C LEU A 211 -5.91 -2.43 -18.81
N GLY A 212 -4.89 -1.65 -19.19
CA GLY A 212 -4.93 -0.78 -20.36
C GLY A 212 -5.89 0.42 -20.19
N LEU A 213 -6.08 0.89 -18.97
CA LEU A 213 -6.98 1.97 -18.55
C LEU A 213 -6.22 3.10 -17.84
N THR A 214 -4.98 3.39 -18.27
CA THR A 214 -4.09 4.34 -17.56
C THR A 214 -4.74 5.71 -17.40
N ALA A 215 -5.36 6.26 -18.44
CA ALA A 215 -6.00 7.57 -18.37
C ALA A 215 -7.20 7.59 -17.42
N GLU A 216 -7.98 6.51 -17.35
CA GLU A 216 -9.08 6.34 -16.41
C GLU A 216 -8.57 6.23 -14.98
N GLY A 217 -7.46 5.53 -14.76
CA GLY A 217 -6.80 5.43 -13.45
C GLY A 217 -6.27 6.77 -12.96
N GLU A 218 -5.56 7.50 -13.80
CA GLU A 218 -5.07 8.86 -13.49
C GLU A 218 -6.22 9.82 -13.17
N LYS A 219 -7.30 9.75 -13.97
CA LYS A 219 -8.51 10.54 -13.71
C LYS A 219 -9.15 10.16 -12.38
N LEU A 220 -9.26 8.88 -12.06
CA LEU A 220 -9.84 8.40 -10.82
C LEU A 220 -9.02 8.88 -9.60
N VAL A 221 -7.70 8.89 -9.69
CA VAL A 221 -6.81 9.48 -8.67
C VAL A 221 -7.08 10.97 -8.53
N ALA A 222 -7.10 11.73 -9.63
CA ALA A 222 -7.34 13.16 -9.62
C ALA A 222 -8.72 13.52 -9.02
N ASP A 223 -9.77 12.79 -9.39
CA ASP A 223 -11.12 12.96 -8.84
C ASP A 223 -11.17 12.65 -7.34
N THR A 224 -10.40 11.66 -6.88
CA THR A 224 -10.33 11.29 -5.46
C THR A 224 -9.53 12.32 -4.67
N ASP A 225 -8.44 12.85 -5.21
CA ASP A 225 -7.69 13.97 -4.62
C ASP A 225 -8.54 15.23 -4.49
N ALA A 226 -9.34 15.56 -5.51
CA ALA A 226 -10.28 16.66 -5.46
C ALA A 226 -11.34 16.45 -4.37
N PHE A 227 -11.87 15.23 -4.24
CA PHE A 227 -12.82 14.85 -3.19
C PHE A 227 -12.22 14.97 -1.79
N ILE A 228 -10.98 14.54 -1.58
CA ILE A 228 -10.25 14.71 -0.32
C ILE A 228 -10.15 16.19 0.02
N LYS A 229 -9.64 16.99 -0.90
CA LYS A 229 -9.42 18.42 -0.70
C LYS A 229 -10.71 19.17 -0.39
N GLU A 230 -11.79 18.91 -1.14
CA GLU A 230 -13.10 19.52 -0.93
C GLU A 230 -13.65 19.22 0.45
N ASN A 231 -13.57 17.95 0.88
CA ASN A 231 -14.10 17.55 2.19
C ASN A 231 -13.24 18.05 3.33
N PHE A 232 -11.90 18.01 3.23
CA PHE A 232 -11.03 18.55 4.27
C PHE A 232 -11.24 20.05 4.50
N ALA A 233 -11.50 20.81 3.44
CA ALA A 233 -11.76 22.26 3.54
C ALA A 233 -13.01 22.61 4.39
N LYS A 234 -13.92 21.66 4.61
CA LYS A 234 -15.10 21.82 5.48
C LYS A 234 -14.75 21.84 6.97
N TYR A 235 -13.51 21.45 7.33
CA TYR A 235 -13.03 21.35 8.71
C TYR A 235 -11.83 22.27 8.98
N PRO A 236 -12.00 23.61 8.98
CA PRO A 236 -10.87 24.55 9.09
C PRO A 236 -10.07 24.44 10.38
N LYS A 237 -10.66 23.88 11.45
CA LYS A 237 -9.96 23.62 12.72
C LYS A 237 -8.87 22.53 12.59
N LEU A 238 -8.95 21.69 11.57
CA LEU A 238 -7.99 20.63 11.31
C LEU A 238 -6.76 21.12 10.54
N ALA A 239 -6.82 22.30 9.94
CA ALA A 239 -5.71 22.86 9.18
C ALA A 239 -4.45 23.02 10.05
N ASN A 240 -3.30 22.64 9.50
CA ASN A 240 -1.98 22.70 10.15
C ASN A 240 -1.85 21.90 11.45
N LYS A 241 -2.72 20.92 11.69
CA LYS A 241 -2.59 20.03 12.84
C LYS A 241 -1.55 18.95 12.59
N SER A 242 -0.76 18.66 13.64
CA SER A 242 0.14 17.52 13.69
C SER A 242 -0.62 16.29 14.19
N VAL A 243 -0.63 15.19 13.42
CA VAL A 243 -1.40 13.99 13.72
C VAL A 243 -0.54 12.75 13.68
N ALA A 244 -0.60 11.94 14.75
CA ALA A 244 0.05 10.65 14.82
C ALA A 244 -0.98 9.52 14.84
N ILE A 245 -0.86 8.54 13.93
CA ILE A 245 -1.58 7.27 14.04
C ILE A 245 -0.70 6.24 14.75
N CYS A 246 -1.21 5.70 15.85
CA CYS A 246 -0.46 4.87 16.78
C CYS A 246 -1.10 3.48 16.93
N TYR A 247 -0.28 2.50 17.26
CA TYR A 247 -0.75 1.26 17.87
C TYR A 247 -0.38 1.29 19.36
N ILE A 248 -1.37 1.57 20.21
CA ILE A 248 -1.23 1.61 21.66
C ILE A 248 -2.03 0.46 22.26
N ASN A 249 -1.40 -0.40 23.05
CA ASN A 249 -2.10 -1.44 23.80
C ASN A 249 -2.41 -0.93 25.22
N ALA A 250 -3.66 -0.52 25.47
CA ALA A 250 -4.05 0.02 26.78
C ALA A 250 -3.88 -0.95 27.96
N ALA A 251 -3.70 -2.26 27.70
CA ALA A 251 -3.39 -3.25 28.72
C ALA A 251 -1.88 -3.39 29.00
N ASP A 252 -1.02 -2.85 28.13
CA ASP A 252 0.44 -2.85 28.29
C ASP A 252 1.00 -1.58 27.64
N LEU A 253 1.22 -0.56 28.44
CA LEU A 253 1.71 0.74 28.04
C LEU A 253 3.25 0.87 28.09
N SER A 254 3.97 -0.24 28.25
CA SER A 254 5.44 -0.22 28.30
C SER A 254 6.08 0.30 27.02
N SER A 255 5.42 0.08 25.89
CA SER A 255 5.83 0.59 24.57
C SER A 255 4.63 0.71 23.63
N PHE A 256 4.77 1.52 22.58
CA PHE A 256 3.79 1.69 21.53
C PHE A 256 4.49 1.93 20.19
N SER A 257 3.73 1.84 19.10
CA SER A 257 4.26 2.12 17.77
C SER A 257 3.53 3.32 17.16
N VAL A 258 4.27 4.17 16.45
CA VAL A 258 3.72 5.25 15.63
C VAL A 258 3.99 4.92 14.17
N TYR A 259 2.93 4.83 13.36
CA TYR A 259 3.03 4.58 11.92
C TYR A 259 3.54 5.83 11.22
N ARG A 260 4.61 5.67 10.44
CA ARG A 260 5.26 6.76 9.71
C ARG A 260 4.62 6.98 8.34
N THR A 261 5.05 8.05 7.67
CA THR A 261 4.62 8.36 6.29
C THR A 261 5.09 7.33 5.24
N ALA A 262 6.02 6.44 5.59
CA ALA A 262 6.36 5.26 4.78
C ALA A 262 5.30 4.14 4.85
N ASP A 263 4.38 4.20 5.80
CA ASP A 263 3.22 3.33 5.92
C ASP A 263 2.00 4.02 5.29
N PRO A 264 1.17 3.33 4.49
CA PRO A 264 -0.01 3.95 3.86
C PRO A 264 -0.95 4.68 4.83
N ARG A 265 -1.05 4.25 6.08
CA ARG A 265 -1.87 4.94 7.11
C ARG A 265 -1.30 6.29 7.50
N GLY A 266 0.02 6.38 7.67
CA GLY A 266 0.69 7.65 7.94
C GLY A 266 0.73 8.56 6.71
N ALA A 267 0.96 7.99 5.52
CA ALA A 267 0.89 8.72 4.26
C ALA A 267 -0.50 9.32 4.03
N TYR A 268 -1.56 8.58 4.34
CA TYR A 268 -2.94 9.06 4.19
C TYR A 268 -3.23 10.30 5.03
N LEU A 269 -2.71 10.39 6.26
CA LEU A 269 -2.88 11.60 7.06
C LEU A 269 -2.22 12.82 6.41
N THR A 270 -1.06 12.66 5.77
CA THR A 270 -0.43 13.75 5.02
C THR A 270 -1.20 14.08 3.74
N ASP A 271 -1.79 13.09 3.06
CA ASP A 271 -2.70 13.31 1.93
C ASP A 271 -3.93 14.13 2.30
N LEU A 272 -4.45 13.96 3.53
CA LEU A 272 -5.54 14.75 4.07
C LEU A 272 -5.14 16.21 4.40
N GLY A 273 -3.84 16.52 4.46
CA GLY A 273 -3.33 17.86 4.77
C GLY A 273 -2.85 18.05 6.21
N PHE A 274 -2.72 16.95 6.99
CA PHE A 274 -2.08 17.00 8.31
C PHE A 274 -0.54 16.98 8.19
N THR A 275 0.15 17.45 9.23
CA THR A 275 1.59 17.30 9.37
C THR A 275 1.92 16.07 10.19
N PHE A 276 3.05 15.43 9.90
CA PHE A 276 3.57 14.33 10.73
C PHE A 276 4.45 14.90 11.86
N PRO A 277 4.40 14.35 13.09
CA PRO A 277 5.21 14.84 14.22
C PRO A 277 6.72 14.71 13.95
N GLU A 278 7.44 15.84 13.98
CA GLU A 278 8.88 15.90 13.67
C GLU A 278 9.71 15.11 14.70
N LYS A 279 9.31 15.13 15.96
CA LYS A 279 10.00 14.39 17.02
C LYS A 279 9.91 12.88 16.85
N VAL A 280 8.77 12.38 16.34
CA VAL A 280 8.63 10.95 16.00
C VAL A 280 9.54 10.62 14.81
N GLU A 281 9.57 11.47 13.79
CA GLU A 281 10.41 11.24 12.61
C GLU A 281 11.91 11.22 12.98
N ALA A 282 12.34 12.07 13.91
CA ALA A 282 13.71 12.11 14.39
C ALA A 282 14.17 10.82 15.12
N LEU A 283 13.23 10.01 15.64
CA LEU A 283 13.52 8.72 16.26
C LEU A 283 13.72 7.58 15.25
N ALA A 284 13.41 7.81 13.99
CA ALA A 284 13.51 6.79 12.96
C ALA A 284 14.97 6.55 12.55
N THR A 285 15.51 5.39 12.88
CA THR A 285 16.86 4.96 12.47
C THR A 285 16.90 4.38 11.04
N ASP A 286 15.81 3.79 10.59
CA ASP A 286 15.61 3.29 9.23
C ASP A 286 14.54 4.14 8.52
N LYS A 287 14.93 4.81 7.43
CA LYS A 287 14.02 5.65 6.63
C LYS A 287 12.89 4.87 5.95
N ASN A 288 13.08 3.56 5.78
CA ASN A 288 12.09 2.67 5.16
C ASN A 288 11.20 1.95 6.17
N ALA A 289 11.43 2.14 7.48
CA ALA A 289 10.58 1.54 8.50
C ALA A 289 9.15 2.09 8.43
N PHE A 290 8.17 1.22 8.50
CA PHE A 290 6.74 1.59 8.49
C PHE A 290 6.30 2.25 9.79
N TYR A 291 6.98 1.99 10.88
CA TYR A 291 6.68 2.54 12.20
C TYR A 291 7.95 2.76 13.02
N VAL A 292 7.85 3.62 14.01
CA VAL A 292 8.82 3.75 15.10
C VAL A 292 8.21 3.11 16.34
N GLN A 293 8.93 2.18 16.97
CA GLN A 293 8.57 1.67 18.30
C GLN A 293 9.20 2.56 19.37
N ILE A 294 8.37 3.05 20.28
CA ILE A 294 8.73 4.02 21.32
C ILE A 294 8.45 3.41 22.69
N SER A 295 9.43 3.47 23.61
CA SER A 295 9.19 3.08 25.01
C SER A 295 8.36 4.14 25.72
N SER A 296 7.61 3.73 26.76
CA SER A 296 6.80 4.67 27.55
C SER A 296 7.60 5.85 28.09
N GLU A 297 8.87 5.64 28.47
CA GLU A 297 9.74 6.67 29.01
C GLU A 297 9.97 7.84 28.02
N LEU A 298 9.99 7.54 26.71
CA LEU A 298 10.16 8.53 25.65
C LEU A 298 8.83 9.12 25.15
N ALA A 299 7.68 8.57 25.58
CA ALA A 299 6.38 8.90 25.03
C ALA A 299 6.04 10.39 25.12
N VAL A 300 6.33 11.02 26.27
CA VAL A 300 6.01 12.43 26.51
C VAL A 300 6.81 13.35 25.61
N ASP A 301 8.10 13.08 25.42
CA ASP A 301 8.95 13.90 24.54
C ASP A 301 8.61 13.63 23.06
N ALA A 302 8.50 12.36 22.67
CA ALA A 302 8.21 11.96 21.29
C ALA A 302 6.88 12.49 20.74
N LEU A 303 5.86 12.63 21.60
CA LEU A 303 4.52 13.09 21.19
C LEU A 303 4.20 14.51 21.70
N SER A 304 5.22 15.28 22.13
CA SER A 304 5.00 16.63 22.67
C SER A 304 4.59 17.66 21.63
N ASP A 305 4.92 17.45 20.36
CA ASP A 305 4.54 18.25 19.18
C ASP A 305 3.35 17.68 18.41
N THR A 306 2.66 16.66 18.98
CA THR A 306 1.51 16.03 18.37
C THR A 306 0.21 16.67 18.86
N ASP A 307 -0.55 17.27 17.94
CA ASP A 307 -1.85 17.85 18.27
C ASP A 307 -2.92 16.80 18.54
N ILE A 308 -2.96 15.75 17.72
CA ILE A 308 -4.00 14.70 17.75
C ILE A 308 -3.35 13.32 17.66
N ILE A 309 -3.77 12.42 18.50
CA ILE A 309 -3.40 11.00 18.46
C ILE A 309 -4.59 10.21 17.93
N ILE A 310 -4.36 9.34 16.95
CA ILE A 310 -5.32 8.35 16.49
C ILE A 310 -4.79 6.98 16.91
N THR A 311 -5.62 6.16 17.54
CA THR A 311 -5.23 4.81 17.94
C THR A 311 -6.39 3.83 17.83
N TYR A 312 -6.07 2.54 17.83
CA TYR A 312 -7.07 1.48 17.87
C TYR A 312 -7.43 1.15 19.32
N GLY A 313 -8.70 0.84 19.58
CA GLY A 313 -9.11 0.49 20.93
C GLY A 313 -10.62 0.43 21.11
N ASP A 314 -11.06 0.76 22.32
CA ASP A 314 -12.47 0.81 22.74
C ASP A 314 -12.76 2.10 23.53
N ASP A 315 -13.97 2.22 24.06
CA ASP A 315 -14.45 3.35 24.87
C ASP A 315 -13.64 3.59 26.18
N LYS A 316 -12.87 2.61 26.63
CA LYS A 316 -12.04 2.69 27.84
C LYS A 316 -10.63 3.17 27.54
N THR A 317 -10.21 3.17 26.30
CA THR A 317 -8.82 3.46 25.90
C THR A 317 -8.37 4.84 26.34
N VAL A 318 -9.13 5.91 26.08
CA VAL A 318 -8.77 7.27 26.50
C VAL A 318 -8.64 7.38 28.02
N ALA A 319 -9.60 6.82 28.75
CA ALA A 319 -9.57 6.83 30.22
C ALA A 319 -8.37 6.06 30.78
N ALA A 320 -7.96 4.98 30.15
CA ALA A 320 -6.76 4.23 30.53
C ALA A 320 -5.49 5.06 30.32
N LEU A 321 -5.35 5.71 29.17
CA LEU A 321 -4.21 6.60 28.87
C LEU A 321 -4.15 7.79 29.84
N GLN A 322 -5.28 8.41 30.18
CA GLN A 322 -5.36 9.54 31.12
C GLN A 322 -5.07 9.16 32.57
N LYS A 323 -5.23 7.89 32.96
CA LYS A 323 -4.88 7.37 34.29
C LYS A 323 -3.41 6.95 34.44
N ASP A 324 -2.75 6.68 33.31
CA ASP A 324 -1.36 6.26 33.32
C ASP A 324 -0.43 7.40 33.73
N ALA A 325 0.60 7.09 34.51
CA ALA A 325 1.50 8.09 35.12
C ALA A 325 2.36 8.83 34.09
N ILE A 326 2.57 8.25 32.90
CA ILE A 326 3.39 8.79 31.81
C ILE A 326 2.50 9.34 30.73
N PHE A 327 1.59 8.53 30.16
CA PHE A 327 0.74 8.94 29.03
C PHE A 327 -0.16 10.13 29.35
N SER A 328 -0.62 10.27 30.62
CA SER A 328 -1.40 11.44 31.07
C SER A 328 -0.66 12.79 30.93
N LYS A 329 0.66 12.78 30.78
CA LYS A 329 1.49 13.96 30.58
C LYS A 329 1.64 14.37 29.12
N ILE A 330 1.29 13.50 28.17
CA ILE A 330 1.28 13.79 26.74
C ILE A 330 0.18 14.86 26.49
N PRO A 331 0.49 16.01 25.86
CA PRO A 331 -0.48 17.11 25.70
C PRO A 331 -1.79 16.65 25.04
N ALA A 332 -1.75 15.88 23.96
CA ALA A 332 -2.93 15.37 23.28
C ALA A 332 -3.78 14.46 24.17
N VAL A 333 -3.15 13.56 24.96
CA VAL A 333 -3.87 12.68 25.90
C VAL A 333 -4.48 13.48 27.05
N LYS A 334 -3.73 14.40 27.64
CA LYS A 334 -4.19 15.26 28.75
C LYS A 334 -5.43 16.07 28.37
N GLU A 335 -5.48 16.58 27.15
CA GLU A 335 -6.55 17.42 26.66
C GLU A 335 -7.69 16.62 25.98
N GLY A 336 -7.56 15.31 25.91
CA GLY A 336 -8.56 14.42 25.31
C GLY A 336 -8.59 14.47 23.77
N ARG A 337 -7.52 14.95 23.15
CA ARG A 337 -7.38 14.96 21.67
C ARG A 337 -6.87 13.60 21.17
N VAL A 338 -7.63 12.56 21.49
CA VAL A 338 -7.35 11.18 21.11
C VAL A 338 -8.58 10.61 20.41
N VAL A 339 -8.40 10.22 19.15
CA VAL A 339 -9.39 9.49 18.37
C VAL A 339 -9.16 8.00 18.55
N VAL A 340 -10.17 7.29 19.02
CA VAL A 340 -10.10 5.84 19.19
C VAL A 340 -10.92 5.17 18.09
N LEU A 341 -10.25 4.38 17.26
CA LEU A 341 -10.87 3.60 16.18
C LEU A 341 -11.20 2.20 16.71
N ASP A 342 -12.47 1.80 16.64
CA ASP A 342 -12.84 0.41 16.87
C ASP A 342 -12.10 -0.48 15.88
N SER A 343 -11.31 -1.44 16.38
CA SER A 343 -10.47 -2.32 15.57
C SER A 343 -11.26 -3.16 14.54
N ASN A 344 -12.56 -3.33 14.73
CA ASN A 344 -13.46 -4.01 13.82
C ASN A 344 -14.39 -3.06 13.05
N GLY A 345 -14.20 -1.74 13.24
CA GLY A 345 -15.01 -0.71 12.62
C GLY A 345 -14.52 -0.29 11.24
N ASN A 346 -15.40 0.38 10.50
CA ASN A 346 -15.12 0.90 9.16
C ASN A 346 -13.90 1.83 9.14
N LEU A 347 -13.82 2.77 10.08
CA LEU A 347 -12.74 3.75 10.12
C LEU A 347 -11.37 3.10 10.34
N ALA A 348 -11.32 2.05 11.17
CA ALA A 348 -10.08 1.32 11.40
C ALA A 348 -9.57 0.62 10.12
N ALA A 349 -10.46 0.05 9.31
CA ALA A 349 -10.08 -0.52 8.02
C ALA A 349 -9.77 0.54 6.97
N ALA A 350 -10.54 1.63 6.93
CA ALA A 350 -10.39 2.71 5.95
C ALA A 350 -9.15 3.60 6.18
N CYS A 351 -8.57 3.63 7.38
CA CYS A 351 -7.33 4.38 7.62
C CYS A 351 -6.12 3.78 6.86
N ASN A 352 -6.21 2.52 6.38
CA ASN A 352 -5.32 1.98 5.34
C ASN A 352 -6.05 2.07 3.99
N PRO A 353 -5.91 3.21 3.28
CA PRO A 353 -6.87 3.66 2.30
C PRO A 353 -6.83 2.90 0.98
N SER A 354 -7.98 2.87 0.33
CA SER A 354 -8.15 2.59 -1.10
C SER A 354 -9.03 3.67 -1.73
N VAL A 355 -9.10 3.70 -3.05
CA VAL A 355 -9.96 4.64 -3.77
C VAL A 355 -11.44 4.49 -3.38
N LEU A 356 -11.93 3.30 -3.04
CA LEU A 356 -13.31 3.07 -2.59
C LEU A 356 -13.48 3.43 -1.10
N SER A 357 -12.55 3.01 -0.22
CA SER A 357 -12.65 3.32 1.20
C SER A 357 -12.59 4.81 1.48
N ILE A 358 -11.80 5.58 0.72
CA ILE A 358 -11.76 7.04 0.80
C ILE A 358 -13.14 7.62 0.45
N LYS A 359 -13.77 7.17 -0.62
CA LYS A 359 -15.12 7.63 -1.00
C LYS A 359 -16.17 7.30 0.04
N ALA A 360 -16.07 6.14 0.67
CA ALA A 360 -17.02 5.66 1.66
C ALA A 360 -16.86 6.34 3.04
N GLU A 361 -15.63 6.52 3.51
CA GLU A 361 -15.38 6.79 4.93
C GLU A 361 -14.62 8.09 5.23
N LEU A 362 -14.17 8.85 4.23
CA LEU A 362 -13.41 10.09 4.48
C LEU A 362 -14.16 11.09 5.37
N VAL A 363 -15.46 11.32 5.10
CA VAL A 363 -16.25 12.28 5.88
C VAL A 363 -16.35 11.84 7.33
N ASN A 364 -16.68 10.56 7.57
CA ASN A 364 -16.77 9.99 8.91
C ASN A 364 -15.42 10.06 9.64
N TYR A 365 -14.32 9.87 8.92
CA TYR A 365 -12.96 9.96 9.49
C TYR A 365 -12.60 11.38 9.88
N LEU A 366 -12.90 12.37 9.03
CA LEU A 366 -12.69 13.79 9.33
C LEU A 366 -13.58 14.27 10.48
N GLU A 367 -14.84 13.82 10.55
CA GLU A 367 -15.75 14.11 11.67
C GLU A 367 -15.21 13.57 12.99
N ALA A 368 -14.74 12.30 13.00
CA ALA A 368 -14.14 11.72 14.19
C ALA A 368 -12.90 12.49 14.66
N ILE A 369 -12.04 12.94 13.74
CA ILE A 369 -10.86 13.74 14.07
C ILE A 369 -11.29 15.15 14.55
N ASN A 370 -12.25 15.79 13.89
CA ASN A 370 -12.72 17.11 14.25
C ASN A 370 -13.43 17.16 15.61
N ALA A 371 -14.08 16.06 16.02
CA ALA A 371 -14.79 15.96 17.29
C ALA A 371 -13.87 16.12 18.52
N VAL A 372 -12.58 15.80 18.40
CA VAL A 372 -11.60 15.94 19.51
C VAL A 372 -10.83 17.26 19.48
N VAL A 373 -11.08 18.13 18.48
CA VAL A 373 -10.46 19.45 18.36
C VAL A 373 -11.44 20.51 18.88
N LYS A 374 -11.04 21.21 19.94
CA LYS A 374 -11.85 22.28 20.58
C LYS A 374 -11.74 23.61 19.87
#